data_2204265259a7eb5a5602ee984c50e871
#
_entry.id   2204265259a7eb5a5602ee984c50e871
#
_cell.length_a   1.000
_cell.length_b   1.000
_cell.length_c   1.000
_cell.angle_alpha   90.00
_cell.angle_beta   90.00
_cell.angle_gamma   90.00
#
_symmetry.space_group_name_H-M   'P 1'
#
loop_
_entity.id
_entity.type
_entity.pdbx_description
1 polymer ?
#
loop_
_entity_poly.entity_id
_entity_poly.type
_entity_poly.pdbx_seq_one_letter_code
_entity_poly.pdbx_strand_id
1 'polypeptide(L)'
;QAIHAQRGDKVEIRVEFTADNHNNKAFEELSDRVVVKTWIGGFEFGDVSDSTDIFTVEEGITYTKKLTLEIPDDIDVEEDEKFRLHVEVFDDSDSEAEETFFLAVRKPRHEVDFVKSGVLFFPGNTVQAGRALSVEVRAENLGERKEEDVLVTVRIPELGLTTRDFIDELASTSEKDDNDEETSGSSDRLVLFIPKDAQTGEYLVEVEIEFNRGHDTITETRTILVEGIEETEEVPESIISVDMTAQNIAQGSEVPYKFMIANLGNERSLYSISVENV
;
A
#
# COMPACT_ATOMS: atom_id res chain seq x y z
N GLN A 1 -18.65 -28.91 18.78
CA GLN A 1 -18.91 -27.48 18.63
C GLN A 1 -17.84 -26.94 17.69
N ALA A 2 -18.22 -26.23 16.65
CA ALA A 2 -17.25 -25.64 15.74
C ALA A 2 -16.61 -24.39 16.37
N ILE A 3 -15.30 -24.22 16.17
CA ILE A 3 -14.59 -22.99 16.46
C ILE A 3 -14.90 -22.03 15.30
N HIS A 4 -15.12 -20.76 15.58
CA HIS A 4 -15.40 -19.74 14.57
C HIS A 4 -14.25 -18.76 14.51
N ALA A 5 -13.82 -18.42 13.29
CA ALA A 5 -12.81 -17.43 12.99
C ALA A 5 -13.21 -16.63 11.73
N GLN A 6 -12.57 -15.52 11.49
CA GLN A 6 -12.63 -14.77 10.23
C GLN A 6 -11.29 -14.87 9.50
N ARG A 7 -11.27 -14.53 8.23
CA ARG A 7 -10.04 -14.30 7.48
C ARG A 7 -9.17 -13.26 8.22
N GLY A 8 -7.86 -13.46 8.23
CA GLY A 8 -6.91 -12.59 8.93
C GLY A 8 -6.86 -12.77 10.45
N ASP A 9 -7.75 -13.57 11.05
CA ASP A 9 -7.77 -13.76 12.49
C ASP A 9 -6.57 -14.57 12.99
N LYS A 10 -6.14 -14.24 14.21
CA LYS A 10 -5.23 -15.07 15.00
C LYS A 10 -6.03 -15.89 15.99
N VAL A 11 -6.10 -17.20 15.77
CA VAL A 11 -6.84 -18.13 16.61
C VAL A 11 -5.92 -18.72 17.66
N GLU A 12 -6.12 -18.39 18.94
CA GLU A 12 -5.40 -19.02 20.06
C GLU A 12 -6.03 -20.39 20.37
N ILE A 13 -5.21 -21.44 20.26
CA ILE A 13 -5.58 -22.80 20.58
C ILE A 13 -4.90 -23.18 21.88
N ARG A 14 -5.71 -23.55 22.85
CA ARG A 14 -5.24 -24.01 24.15
C ARG A 14 -5.35 -25.51 24.21
N VAL A 15 -4.21 -26.20 24.26
CA VAL A 15 -4.11 -27.64 24.34
C VAL A 15 -3.80 -28.04 25.80
N GLU A 16 -4.67 -28.84 26.37
CA GLU A 16 -4.46 -29.42 27.68
C GLU A 16 -4.39 -30.95 27.55
N PHE A 17 -3.34 -31.56 28.08
CA PHE A 17 -3.13 -32.99 28.04
C PHE A 17 -2.41 -33.47 29.30
N THR A 18 -2.60 -34.73 29.64
CA THR A 18 -1.92 -35.40 30.77
C THR A 18 -1.04 -36.50 30.21
N ALA A 19 0.23 -36.53 30.60
CA ALA A 19 1.14 -37.60 30.26
C ALA A 19 0.81 -38.83 31.11
N ASP A 20 0.44 -39.94 30.49
CA ASP A 20 0.08 -41.19 31.19
C ASP A 20 0.83 -42.38 30.57
N ASN A 21 1.41 -43.22 31.41
CA ASN A 21 2.13 -44.42 30.99
C ASN A 21 1.19 -45.62 30.98
N HIS A 22 0.55 -45.90 29.86
CA HIS A 22 -0.42 -46.99 29.69
C HIS A 22 0.19 -48.40 29.73
N ASN A 23 1.53 -48.54 29.70
CA ASN A 23 2.19 -49.82 29.51
C ASN A 23 2.82 -50.47 30.75
N ASN A 24 2.60 -49.94 31.95
CA ASN A 24 3.05 -50.56 33.20
C ASN A 24 4.55 -50.98 33.22
N LYS A 25 5.39 -50.39 32.39
CA LYS A 25 6.83 -50.55 32.46
C LYS A 25 7.36 -49.62 33.53
N ALA A 26 8.09 -50.22 34.47
CA ALA A 26 8.68 -49.50 35.58
C ALA A 26 9.34 -48.20 35.13
N PHE A 27 8.97 -47.16 35.77
CA PHE A 27 9.43 -45.78 35.74
C PHE A 27 10.96 -45.66 35.49
N GLU A 28 11.36 -45.56 34.28
CA GLU A 28 12.63 -44.90 33.92
C GLU A 28 12.47 -44.30 32.55
N GLU A 29 12.43 -43.02 32.57
CA GLU A 29 12.49 -42.07 31.45
C GLU A 29 11.13 -41.57 30.94
N LEU A 30 10.85 -40.43 31.42
CA LEU A 30 10.02 -39.38 30.89
C LEU A 30 10.37 -39.09 29.44
N SER A 31 9.41 -38.88 28.58
CA SER A 31 9.73 -38.35 27.25
C SER A 31 10.23 -36.92 27.43
N ASP A 32 11.48 -36.69 27.04
CA ASP A 32 12.14 -35.41 27.10
C ASP A 32 12.06 -34.60 25.76
N ARG A 33 11.30 -35.15 24.80
CA ARG A 33 11.22 -34.61 23.44
C ARG A 33 9.79 -34.52 22.93
N VAL A 34 8.89 -34.00 23.75
CA VAL A 34 7.47 -33.85 23.37
C VAL A 34 7.26 -32.54 22.60
N VAL A 35 6.44 -32.61 21.57
CA VAL A 35 5.98 -31.46 20.77
C VAL A 35 4.46 -31.47 20.72
N VAL A 36 3.85 -30.32 20.83
CA VAL A 36 2.44 -30.10 20.49
C VAL A 36 2.37 -29.34 19.19
N LYS A 37 1.64 -29.84 18.22
CA LYS A 37 1.43 -29.25 16.91
C LYS A 37 -0.05 -29.07 16.64
N THR A 38 -0.41 -28.00 15.94
CA THR A 38 -1.75 -27.79 15.40
C THR A 38 -1.66 -27.32 13.95
N TRP A 39 -2.60 -27.75 13.11
CA TRP A 39 -2.67 -27.33 11.70
C TRP A 39 -4.08 -27.46 11.15
N ILE A 40 -4.33 -26.72 10.07
CA ILE A 40 -5.55 -26.83 9.26
C ILE A 40 -5.24 -27.74 8.08
N GLY A 41 -5.97 -28.86 7.95
CA GLY A 41 -5.82 -29.81 6.85
C GLY A 41 -6.52 -29.34 5.58
N GLY A 42 -5.93 -29.71 4.42
CA GLY A 42 -6.54 -29.47 3.10
C GLY A 42 -6.30 -28.10 2.50
N PHE A 43 -5.36 -27.33 3.04
CA PHE A 43 -5.02 -26.00 2.52
C PHE A 43 -3.97 -26.09 1.40
N GLU A 44 -4.26 -25.44 0.25
CA GLU A 44 -3.48 -25.61 -1.00
C GLU A 44 -2.18 -24.77 -1.01
N PHE A 45 -2.07 -23.72 -0.18
CA PHE A 45 -1.00 -22.72 -0.25
C PHE A 45 -0.01 -22.74 0.92
N GLY A 46 0.09 -23.82 1.60
CA GLY A 46 1.01 -23.99 2.72
C GLY A 46 0.29 -24.35 4.01
N ASP A 47 1.04 -24.93 4.90
CA ASP A 47 0.48 -25.41 6.16
C ASP A 47 0.20 -24.23 7.10
N VAL A 48 -1.07 -23.90 7.28
CA VAL A 48 -1.50 -23.08 8.41
C VAL A 48 -1.26 -23.91 9.67
N SER A 49 -0.12 -23.74 10.30
CA SER A 49 0.30 -24.58 11.42
C SER A 49 1.09 -23.79 12.45
N ASP A 50 1.07 -24.27 13.68
CA ASP A 50 1.94 -23.81 14.76
C ASP A 50 2.37 -25.01 15.61
N SER A 51 3.54 -24.90 16.25
CA SER A 51 4.07 -25.94 17.11
C SER A 51 4.87 -25.36 18.27
N THR A 52 4.90 -26.07 19.38
CA THR A 52 5.75 -25.72 20.52
C THR A 52 7.22 -26.06 20.24
N ASP A 53 8.12 -25.42 20.98
CA ASP A 53 9.45 -26.00 21.18
C ASP A 53 9.35 -27.37 21.86
N ILE A 54 10.41 -28.18 21.72
CA ILE A 54 10.54 -29.46 22.39
C ILE A 54 10.61 -29.24 23.91
N PHE A 55 9.84 -30.04 24.67
CA PHE A 55 9.85 -29.97 26.12
C PHE A 55 9.73 -31.37 26.75
N THR A 56 10.03 -31.44 28.04
CA THR A 56 9.95 -32.68 28.82
C THR A 56 8.62 -32.79 29.54
N VAL A 57 8.06 -34.01 29.62
CA VAL A 57 6.84 -34.29 30.36
C VAL A 57 7.10 -35.32 31.44
N GLU A 58 6.34 -35.24 32.53
CA GLU A 58 6.35 -36.19 33.67
C GLU A 58 5.01 -36.89 33.76
N GLU A 59 5.05 -38.17 34.11
CA GLU A 59 3.85 -38.96 34.25
C GLU A 59 2.87 -38.40 35.30
N GLY A 60 1.58 -38.41 34.96
CA GLY A 60 0.51 -37.91 35.80
C GLY A 60 0.42 -36.39 35.89
N ILE A 61 1.30 -35.63 35.22
CA ILE A 61 1.26 -34.19 35.19
C ILE A 61 0.42 -33.71 33.99
N THR A 62 -0.45 -32.78 34.27
CA THR A 62 -1.24 -32.09 33.24
C THR A 62 -0.49 -30.86 32.73
N TYR A 63 -0.31 -30.79 31.44
CA TYR A 63 0.34 -29.69 30.74
C TYR A 63 -0.67 -28.87 29.97
N THR A 64 -0.47 -27.56 29.92
CA THR A 64 -1.24 -26.64 29.09
C THR A 64 -0.29 -25.89 28.14
N LYS A 65 -0.51 -26.02 26.87
CA LYS A 65 0.23 -25.28 25.82
C LYS A 65 -0.71 -24.36 25.06
N LYS A 66 -0.17 -23.24 24.59
CA LYS A 66 -0.87 -22.28 23.76
C LYS A 66 -0.19 -22.23 22.41
N LEU A 67 -0.98 -22.33 21.38
CA LEU A 67 -0.59 -22.26 19.98
C LEU A 67 -1.42 -21.21 19.29
N THR A 68 -0.90 -20.57 18.25
CA THR A 68 -1.59 -19.52 17.53
C THR A 68 -1.58 -19.82 16.04
N LEU A 69 -2.76 -20.04 15.47
CA LEU A 69 -2.91 -20.16 14.02
C LEU A 69 -3.28 -18.79 13.44
N GLU A 70 -2.54 -18.37 12.43
CA GLU A 70 -2.87 -17.19 11.64
C GLU A 70 -3.68 -17.65 10.42
N ILE A 71 -4.96 -17.26 10.40
CA ILE A 71 -5.84 -17.58 9.27
C ILE A 71 -5.48 -16.67 8.10
N PRO A 72 -5.12 -17.19 6.93
CA PRO A 72 -4.77 -16.37 5.78
C PRO A 72 -5.92 -15.44 5.35
N ASP A 73 -5.58 -14.24 4.93
CA ASP A 73 -6.56 -13.27 4.41
C ASP A 73 -7.16 -13.73 3.07
N ASP A 74 -6.39 -14.51 2.30
CA ASP A 74 -6.74 -15.01 0.97
C ASP A 74 -7.33 -16.44 0.98
N ILE A 75 -7.59 -17.01 2.16
CA ILE A 75 -8.21 -18.34 2.24
C ILE A 75 -9.56 -18.35 1.52
N ASP A 76 -9.72 -19.23 0.54
CA ASP A 76 -10.99 -19.37 -0.15
C ASP A 76 -11.98 -20.10 0.77
N VAL A 77 -13.13 -19.47 1.00
CA VAL A 77 -14.15 -19.94 1.95
C VAL A 77 -15.48 -19.97 1.22
N GLU A 78 -16.02 -21.17 1.04
CA GLU A 78 -17.40 -21.37 0.58
C GLU A 78 -18.38 -21.22 1.75
N GLU A 79 -19.64 -20.94 1.44
CA GLU A 79 -20.70 -20.82 2.44
C GLU A 79 -20.84 -22.14 3.22
N ASP A 80 -20.80 -22.06 4.55
CA ASP A 80 -20.85 -23.22 5.48
C ASP A 80 -19.64 -24.18 5.44
N GLU A 81 -18.55 -23.86 4.77
CA GLU A 81 -17.35 -24.66 4.76
C GLU A 81 -16.72 -24.75 6.16
N LYS A 82 -16.21 -25.94 6.48
CA LYS A 82 -15.52 -26.21 7.75
C LYS A 82 -14.20 -26.89 7.47
N PHE A 83 -13.15 -26.24 7.90
CA PHE A 83 -11.81 -26.80 7.86
C PHE A 83 -11.60 -27.78 9.01
N ARG A 84 -10.80 -28.81 8.75
CA ARG A 84 -10.37 -29.72 9.81
C ARG A 84 -9.17 -29.11 10.52
N LEU A 85 -9.34 -28.85 11.81
CA LEU A 85 -8.28 -28.42 12.70
C LEU A 85 -7.75 -29.64 13.43
N HIS A 86 -6.50 -30.00 13.17
CA HIS A 86 -5.80 -31.09 13.82
C HIS A 86 -4.99 -30.56 14.99
N VAL A 87 -4.99 -31.32 16.08
CA VAL A 87 -4.15 -31.09 17.25
C VAL A 87 -3.48 -32.39 17.58
N GLU A 88 -2.16 -32.39 17.60
CA GLU A 88 -1.32 -33.54 17.83
C GLU A 88 -0.33 -33.28 18.96
N VAL A 89 -0.16 -34.25 19.83
CA VAL A 89 0.90 -34.32 20.85
C VAL A 89 1.71 -35.56 20.56
N PHE A 90 2.97 -35.43 20.28
CA PHE A 90 3.83 -36.55 19.91
C PHE A 90 5.23 -36.45 20.50
N ASP A 91 5.95 -37.58 20.54
CA ASP A 91 7.35 -37.64 20.94
C ASP A 91 8.19 -38.44 19.92
N ASP A 92 9.51 -38.53 20.15
CA ASP A 92 10.43 -39.29 19.28
C ASP A 92 10.25 -40.82 19.34
N SER A 93 9.39 -41.34 20.22
CA SER A 93 9.21 -42.78 20.49
C SER A 93 7.94 -43.39 19.89
N ASP A 94 7.37 -42.73 18.88
CA ASP A 94 6.09 -43.10 18.26
C ASP A 94 4.86 -43.06 19.23
N SER A 95 4.98 -42.32 20.34
CA SER A 95 3.83 -42.01 21.19
C SER A 95 3.12 -40.80 20.64
N GLU A 96 1.84 -40.95 20.32
CA GLU A 96 1.05 -39.97 19.59
C GLU A 96 -0.36 -39.91 20.19
N ALA A 97 -0.89 -38.68 20.32
CA ALA A 97 -2.29 -38.42 20.59
C ALA A 97 -2.78 -37.32 19.65
N GLU A 98 -3.75 -37.64 18.81
CA GLU A 98 -4.33 -36.71 17.84
C GLU A 98 -5.83 -36.54 18.12
N GLU A 99 -6.28 -35.27 18.03
CA GLU A 99 -7.70 -34.93 17.99
C GLU A 99 -8.00 -33.99 16.84
N THR A 100 -9.15 -34.14 16.23
CA THR A 100 -9.62 -33.31 15.12
C THR A 100 -10.86 -32.52 15.51
N PHE A 101 -10.81 -31.23 15.31
CA PHE A 101 -11.92 -30.29 15.50
C PHE A 101 -12.38 -29.72 14.16
N PHE A 102 -13.46 -28.95 14.18
CA PHE A 102 -13.91 -28.18 13.01
C PHE A 102 -13.75 -26.71 13.28
N LEU A 103 -13.10 -26.04 12.34
CA LEU A 103 -12.94 -24.58 12.28
C LEU A 103 -13.83 -24.07 11.15
N ALA A 104 -14.81 -23.24 11.49
CA ALA A 104 -15.62 -22.50 10.53
C ALA A 104 -14.98 -21.12 10.33
N VAL A 105 -14.38 -20.91 9.18
CA VAL A 105 -13.84 -19.60 8.78
C VAL A 105 -14.94 -18.87 8.02
N ARG A 106 -15.08 -17.59 8.29
CA ARG A 106 -16.07 -16.72 7.63
C ARG A 106 -15.38 -15.56 6.96
N LYS A 107 -15.97 -15.06 5.88
CA LYS A 107 -15.59 -13.78 5.31
C LYS A 107 -15.91 -12.67 6.32
N PRO A 108 -15.10 -11.63 6.41
CA PRO A 108 -15.47 -10.42 7.14
C PRO A 108 -16.79 -9.85 6.61
N ARG A 109 -17.54 -9.22 7.48
CA ARG A 109 -18.81 -8.60 7.09
C ARG A 109 -18.61 -7.46 6.09
N HIS A 110 -17.58 -6.67 6.31
CA HIS A 110 -17.14 -5.54 5.51
C HIS A 110 -15.65 -5.72 5.24
N GLU A 111 -15.28 -5.81 3.98
CA GLU A 111 -13.88 -5.94 3.55
C GLU A 111 -13.77 -5.42 2.13
N VAL A 112 -12.90 -4.45 1.94
CA VAL A 112 -12.57 -3.90 0.62
C VAL A 112 -11.06 -3.91 0.50
N ASP A 113 -10.56 -4.26 -0.68
CA ASP A 113 -9.14 -4.20 -0.98
C ASP A 113 -8.89 -3.57 -2.35
N PHE A 114 -7.64 -3.17 -2.58
CA PHE A 114 -7.21 -2.72 -3.90
C PHE A 114 -7.11 -3.92 -4.86
N VAL A 115 -7.72 -3.80 -6.02
CA VAL A 115 -7.48 -4.80 -7.07
C VAL A 115 -5.99 -4.80 -7.41
N LYS A 116 -5.40 -5.97 -7.66
CA LYS A 116 -3.99 -6.10 -8.03
C LYS A 116 -3.65 -5.14 -9.17
N SER A 117 -2.70 -4.23 -8.93
CA SER A 117 -2.36 -3.12 -9.84
C SER A 117 -3.53 -2.16 -10.11
N GLY A 118 -4.43 -2.01 -9.16
CA GLY A 118 -5.64 -1.18 -9.29
C GLY A 118 -5.40 0.32 -9.20
N VAL A 119 -4.21 0.79 -8.82
CA VAL A 119 -3.86 2.22 -8.84
C VAL A 119 -3.14 2.54 -10.14
N LEU A 120 -3.80 3.30 -11.03
CA LEU A 120 -3.30 3.64 -12.36
C LEU A 120 -3.04 5.13 -12.48
N PHE A 121 -1.86 5.48 -13.00
CA PHE A 121 -1.47 6.87 -13.26
C PHE A 121 -1.50 7.19 -14.76
N PHE A 122 -1.97 8.39 -15.11
CA PHE A 122 -2.00 8.90 -16.47
C PHE A 122 -1.33 10.28 -16.51
N PRO A 123 -0.33 10.48 -17.40
CA PRO A 123 0.11 9.61 -18.50
C PRO A 123 1.00 8.43 -18.08
N GLY A 124 1.35 8.29 -16.81
CA GLY A 124 2.22 7.28 -16.21
C GLY A 124 2.82 7.76 -14.90
N ASN A 125 3.82 7.06 -14.39
CA ASN A 125 4.48 7.39 -13.13
C ASN A 125 5.41 8.60 -13.20
N THR A 126 5.57 9.23 -14.37
CA THR A 126 6.37 10.44 -14.56
C THR A 126 5.46 11.56 -15.04
N VAL A 127 5.55 12.71 -14.39
CA VAL A 127 4.76 13.90 -14.71
C VAL A 127 5.63 15.16 -14.60
N GLN A 128 5.45 16.13 -15.52
CA GLN A 128 6.14 17.41 -15.45
C GLN A 128 5.45 18.37 -14.46
N ALA A 129 6.24 19.18 -13.79
CA ALA A 129 5.74 20.32 -13.02
C ALA A 129 4.84 21.22 -13.88
N GLY A 130 3.75 21.71 -13.30
CA GLY A 130 2.73 22.47 -14.02
C GLY A 130 1.77 21.66 -14.87
N ARG A 131 1.85 20.32 -14.86
CA ARG A 131 0.94 19.41 -15.56
C ARG A 131 -0.01 18.72 -14.61
N ALA A 132 -1.05 18.12 -15.18
CA ALA A 132 -1.99 17.30 -14.44
C ALA A 132 -1.52 15.85 -14.39
N LEU A 133 -1.61 15.25 -13.21
CA LEU A 133 -1.57 13.80 -12.98
C LEU A 133 -3.00 13.34 -12.74
N SER A 134 -3.45 12.36 -13.51
CA SER A 134 -4.72 11.71 -13.27
C SER A 134 -4.49 10.34 -12.64
N VAL A 135 -5.31 10.00 -11.66
CA VAL A 135 -5.26 8.72 -10.95
C VAL A 135 -6.61 8.04 -11.09
N GLU A 136 -6.62 6.76 -11.41
CA GLU A 136 -7.80 5.90 -11.39
C GLU A 136 -7.53 4.79 -10.39
N VAL A 137 -8.49 4.55 -9.49
CA VAL A 137 -8.34 3.58 -8.41
C VAL A 137 -9.44 2.52 -8.56
N ARG A 138 -9.02 1.26 -8.58
CA ARG A 138 -9.93 0.13 -8.65
C ARG A 138 -9.89 -0.64 -7.33
N ALA A 139 -11.07 -0.82 -6.76
CA ALA A 139 -11.29 -1.57 -5.52
C ALA A 139 -12.18 -2.80 -5.75
N GLU A 140 -12.06 -3.78 -4.87
CA GLU A 140 -12.87 -5.00 -4.86
C GLU A 140 -13.43 -5.24 -3.46
N ASN A 141 -14.70 -5.61 -3.38
CA ASN A 141 -15.35 -6.01 -2.15
C ASN A 141 -15.16 -7.52 -1.93
N LEU A 142 -14.48 -7.87 -0.85
CA LEU A 142 -14.22 -9.25 -0.42
C LEU A 142 -15.13 -9.69 0.72
N GLY A 143 -15.94 -8.76 1.25
CA GLY A 143 -16.84 -8.97 2.38
C GLY A 143 -18.17 -9.64 2.02
N GLU A 144 -18.95 -9.96 3.08
CA GLU A 144 -20.29 -10.54 2.96
C GLU A 144 -21.38 -9.50 2.63
N ARG A 145 -21.08 -8.20 2.79
CA ARG A 145 -22.03 -7.11 2.58
C ARG A 145 -21.57 -6.23 1.43
N LYS A 146 -22.56 -5.74 0.67
CA LYS A 146 -22.29 -4.70 -0.31
C LYS A 146 -21.79 -3.44 0.36
N GLU A 147 -20.93 -2.70 -0.32
CA GLU A 147 -20.43 -1.40 0.09
C GLU A 147 -20.99 -0.34 -0.83
N GLU A 148 -21.52 0.72 -0.24
CA GLU A 148 -22.07 1.88 -0.94
C GLU A 148 -21.27 3.12 -0.56
N ASP A 149 -21.13 4.07 -1.50
CA ASP A 149 -20.44 5.34 -1.27
C ASP A 149 -18.98 5.15 -0.79
N VAL A 150 -18.23 4.24 -1.43
CA VAL A 150 -16.84 3.97 -1.09
C VAL A 150 -15.98 5.18 -1.47
N LEU A 151 -15.46 5.89 -0.49
CA LEU A 151 -14.70 7.11 -0.70
C LEU A 151 -13.24 6.81 -1.04
N VAL A 152 -12.80 7.26 -2.19
CA VAL A 152 -11.41 7.21 -2.63
C VAL A 152 -10.78 8.58 -2.45
N THR A 153 -9.68 8.65 -1.71
CA THR A 153 -8.89 9.88 -1.51
C THR A 153 -7.47 9.64 -2.02
N VAL A 154 -7.00 10.53 -2.89
CA VAL A 154 -5.61 10.51 -3.38
C VAL A 154 -4.90 11.76 -2.91
N ARG A 155 -3.73 11.61 -2.30
CA ARG A 155 -2.91 12.70 -1.74
C ARG A 155 -1.47 12.63 -2.24
N ILE A 156 -0.87 13.80 -2.42
CA ILE A 156 0.58 13.97 -2.51
C ILE A 156 0.96 14.93 -1.37
N PRO A 157 1.27 14.41 -0.17
CA PRO A 157 1.43 15.23 1.03
C PRO A 157 2.51 16.31 0.89
N GLU A 158 3.63 15.97 0.26
CA GLU A 158 4.76 16.87 0.06
C GLU A 158 4.42 18.08 -0.82
N LEU A 159 3.43 17.93 -1.70
CA LEU A 159 2.93 19.01 -2.57
C LEU A 159 1.63 19.65 -2.03
N GLY A 160 1.11 19.15 -0.91
CA GLY A 160 -0.15 19.60 -0.33
C GLY A 160 -1.37 19.35 -1.24
N LEU A 161 -1.30 18.34 -2.12
CA LEU A 161 -2.36 18.04 -3.06
C LEU A 161 -3.27 16.95 -2.52
N THR A 162 -4.57 17.12 -2.76
CA THR A 162 -5.59 16.12 -2.39
C THR A 162 -6.74 16.19 -3.40
N THR A 163 -7.24 15.03 -3.79
CA THR A 163 -8.46 14.89 -4.59
C THR A 163 -9.27 13.70 -4.10
N ARG A 164 -10.57 13.68 -4.36
CA ARG A 164 -11.49 12.64 -3.87
C ARG A 164 -12.54 12.31 -4.90
N ASP A 165 -13.01 11.07 -4.84
CA ASP A 165 -14.13 10.58 -5.62
C ASP A 165 -14.80 9.41 -4.89
N PHE A 166 -15.96 8.98 -5.37
CA PHE A 166 -16.69 7.85 -4.82
C PHE A 166 -16.82 6.74 -5.85
N ILE A 167 -16.74 5.50 -5.38
CA ILE A 167 -17.26 4.34 -6.11
C ILE A 167 -18.65 4.11 -5.54
N ASP A 168 -19.68 4.22 -6.38
CA ASP A 168 -21.07 4.24 -5.94
C ASP A 168 -21.46 2.97 -5.19
N GLU A 169 -21.14 1.80 -5.75
CA GLU A 169 -21.47 0.51 -5.17
C GLU A 169 -20.45 -0.57 -5.55
N LEU A 170 -20.14 -1.44 -4.59
CA LEU A 170 -19.41 -2.68 -4.77
C LEU A 170 -20.28 -3.81 -4.22
N ALA A 171 -20.79 -4.68 -5.08
CA ALA A 171 -21.61 -5.82 -4.69
C ALA A 171 -20.84 -6.77 -3.77
N SER A 172 -21.53 -7.51 -2.92
CA SER A 172 -20.90 -8.53 -2.11
C SER A 172 -20.63 -9.80 -2.94
N THR A 173 -19.67 -10.61 -2.50
CA THR A 173 -19.38 -11.89 -3.16
C THR A 173 -20.54 -12.89 -3.03
N SER A 174 -21.45 -12.71 -2.08
CA SER A 174 -22.64 -13.55 -1.86
C SER A 174 -23.83 -13.13 -2.72
N GLU A 175 -23.85 -11.90 -3.26
CA GLU A 175 -24.96 -11.39 -4.09
C GLU A 175 -24.70 -11.58 -5.60
N LYS A 176 -23.54 -12.11 -5.98
CA LYS A 176 -23.09 -12.31 -7.37
C LYS A 176 -24.01 -13.22 -8.22
N ASP A 177 -24.89 -13.98 -7.60
CA ASP A 177 -25.72 -14.98 -8.31
C ASP A 177 -26.97 -14.41 -9.01
N ASP A 178 -27.35 -13.16 -8.76
CA ASP A 178 -28.68 -12.73 -9.18
C ASP A 178 -28.78 -11.62 -10.24
N ASN A 179 -27.78 -10.82 -10.56
CA ASN A 179 -27.90 -9.80 -11.63
C ASN A 179 -26.61 -9.01 -11.88
N ASP A 180 -25.71 -9.42 -12.69
CA ASP A 180 -24.63 -8.59 -13.29
C ASP A 180 -23.96 -7.54 -12.34
N GLU A 181 -24.12 -7.69 -11.04
CA GLU A 181 -23.52 -6.80 -10.04
C GLU A 181 -22.04 -7.13 -9.88
N GLU A 182 -21.21 -6.09 -10.07
CA GLU A 182 -19.77 -6.26 -10.04
C GLU A 182 -19.26 -6.09 -8.60
N THR A 183 -18.48 -7.06 -8.11
CA THR A 183 -17.78 -6.97 -6.82
C THR A 183 -16.63 -5.96 -6.84
N SER A 184 -16.17 -5.56 -8.02
CA SER A 184 -15.11 -4.57 -8.20
C SER A 184 -15.60 -3.36 -8.98
N GLY A 185 -15.09 -2.19 -8.61
CA GLY A 185 -15.42 -0.92 -9.26
C GLY A 185 -14.20 -0.02 -9.37
N SER A 186 -14.32 1.00 -10.21
CA SER A 186 -13.28 2.04 -10.35
C SER A 186 -13.84 3.40 -9.99
N SER A 187 -12.99 4.24 -9.38
CA SER A 187 -13.26 5.66 -9.28
C SER A 187 -13.29 6.30 -10.67
N ASP A 188 -13.91 7.45 -10.80
CA ASP A 188 -13.62 8.35 -11.90
C ASP A 188 -12.14 8.79 -11.86
N ARG A 189 -11.69 9.45 -12.90
CA ARG A 189 -10.32 9.96 -12.95
C ARG A 189 -10.13 11.14 -12.00
N LEU A 190 -9.45 10.88 -10.92
CA LEU A 190 -9.01 11.85 -9.93
C LEU A 190 -7.86 12.69 -10.47
N VAL A 191 -7.99 14.00 -10.52
CA VAL A 191 -6.99 14.89 -11.14
C VAL A 191 -6.27 15.72 -10.08
N LEU A 192 -4.94 15.65 -10.11
CA LEU A 192 -4.02 16.45 -9.29
C LEU A 192 -3.20 17.37 -10.21
N PHE A 193 -3.19 18.66 -9.94
CA PHE A 193 -2.36 19.62 -10.68
C PHE A 193 -1.03 19.81 -9.96
N ILE A 194 0.05 19.29 -10.55
CA ILE A 194 1.39 19.43 -9.99
C ILE A 194 1.80 20.92 -10.08
N PRO A 195 2.26 21.53 -8.98
CA PRO A 195 2.71 22.91 -8.98
C PRO A 195 3.83 23.14 -9.99
N LYS A 196 3.88 24.32 -10.60
CA LYS A 196 4.94 24.67 -11.58
C LYS A 196 6.32 24.75 -10.95
N ASP A 197 6.38 25.10 -9.68
CA ASP A 197 7.57 25.22 -8.85
C ASP A 197 7.97 23.93 -8.15
N ALA A 198 7.26 22.80 -8.42
CA ALA A 198 7.63 21.51 -7.89
C ALA A 198 9.03 21.11 -8.37
N GLN A 199 9.87 20.74 -7.42
CA GLN A 199 11.24 20.31 -7.70
C GLN A 199 11.27 18.95 -8.40
N THR A 200 12.32 18.71 -9.18
CA THR A 200 12.57 17.37 -9.73
C THR A 200 12.85 16.40 -8.58
N GLY A 201 12.09 15.31 -8.50
CA GLY A 201 12.25 14.31 -7.44
C GLY A 201 11.16 13.25 -7.45
N GLU A 202 11.33 12.26 -6.59
CA GLU A 202 10.33 11.25 -6.30
C GLU A 202 9.38 11.76 -5.21
N TYR A 203 8.08 11.58 -5.44
CA TYR A 203 7.03 11.97 -4.50
C TYR A 203 6.15 10.78 -4.18
N LEU A 204 5.77 10.64 -2.92
CA LEU A 204 4.83 9.62 -2.49
C LEU A 204 3.40 10.06 -2.79
N VAL A 205 2.64 9.14 -3.39
CA VAL A 205 1.20 9.27 -3.59
C VAL A 205 0.53 8.29 -2.64
N GLU A 206 -0.23 8.82 -1.71
CA GLU A 206 -1.05 8.05 -0.78
C GLU A 206 -2.46 7.92 -1.37
N VAL A 207 -2.93 6.68 -1.49
CA VAL A 207 -4.27 6.35 -1.92
C VAL A 207 -4.99 5.69 -0.76
N GLU A 208 -6.08 6.28 -0.33
CA GLU A 208 -6.89 5.83 0.79
C GLU A 208 -8.30 5.49 0.31
N ILE A 209 -8.79 4.34 0.72
CA ILE A 209 -10.18 3.91 0.48
C ILE A 209 -10.87 3.81 1.83
N GLU A 210 -11.93 4.59 2.01
CA GLU A 210 -12.81 4.53 3.18
C GLU A 210 -14.11 3.81 2.80
N PHE A 211 -14.50 2.80 3.56
CA PHE A 211 -15.70 1.99 3.34
C PHE A 211 -16.44 1.72 4.66
N ASN A 212 -17.48 0.88 4.66
CA ASN A 212 -18.31 0.64 5.83
C ASN A 212 -18.76 1.96 6.48
N ARG A 213 -19.25 2.92 5.66
CA ARG A 213 -19.66 4.26 6.10
C ARG A 213 -18.57 5.05 6.83
N GLY A 214 -17.31 4.89 6.41
CA GLY A 214 -16.15 5.56 6.99
C GLY A 214 -15.64 4.95 8.30
N HIS A 215 -16.08 3.73 8.66
CA HIS A 215 -15.58 3.03 9.83
C HIS A 215 -14.27 2.28 9.56
N ASP A 216 -14.07 1.87 8.32
CA ASP A 216 -12.91 1.10 7.92
C ASP A 216 -12.16 1.82 6.80
N THR A 217 -10.83 1.70 6.81
CA THR A 217 -9.94 2.40 5.88
C THR A 217 -8.78 1.50 5.52
N ILE A 218 -8.45 1.47 4.23
CA ILE A 218 -7.22 0.88 3.73
C ILE A 218 -6.40 1.93 2.99
N THR A 219 -5.09 1.77 2.97
CA THR A 219 -4.17 2.73 2.35
C THR A 219 -3.10 2.02 1.54
N GLU A 220 -2.86 2.50 0.34
CA GLU A 220 -1.78 2.07 -0.53
C GLU A 220 -0.89 3.26 -0.89
N THR A 221 0.43 3.06 -0.90
CA THR A 221 1.40 4.10 -1.25
C THR A 221 2.10 3.74 -2.56
N ARG A 222 2.20 4.71 -3.47
CA ARG A 222 2.90 4.60 -4.74
C ARG A 222 3.88 5.75 -4.90
N THR A 223 4.86 5.60 -5.77
CA THR A 223 5.86 6.63 -6.07
C THR A 223 5.67 7.14 -7.48
N ILE A 224 5.74 8.46 -7.65
CA ILE A 224 5.80 9.13 -8.94
C ILE A 224 7.10 9.94 -9.04
N LEU A 225 7.57 10.12 -10.25
CA LEU A 225 8.67 11.05 -10.57
C LEU A 225 8.08 12.36 -11.08
N VAL A 226 8.36 13.45 -10.41
CA VAL A 226 8.08 14.80 -10.93
C VAL A 226 9.33 15.33 -11.60
N GLU A 227 9.20 15.77 -12.85
CA GLU A 227 10.23 16.50 -13.58
C GLU A 227 9.95 17.99 -13.41
N GLY A 228 10.80 18.69 -12.64
CA GLY A 228 10.73 20.12 -12.46
C GLY A 228 10.98 20.85 -13.78
N ILE A 229 10.43 22.04 -13.90
CA ILE A 229 10.79 22.94 -14.99
C ILE A 229 12.11 23.57 -14.57
N GLU A 230 13.19 23.31 -15.31
CA GLU A 230 14.37 24.15 -15.20
C GLU A 230 13.94 25.59 -15.59
N GLU A 231 13.91 26.48 -14.61
CA GLU A 231 13.90 27.90 -14.92
C GLU A 231 15.19 28.14 -15.69
N THR A 232 15.15 28.08 -17.02
CA THR A 232 16.11 28.79 -17.81
C THR A 232 15.93 30.25 -17.36
N GLU A 233 16.90 30.78 -16.62
CA GLU A 233 17.01 32.25 -16.48
C GLU A 233 16.90 32.78 -17.90
N GLU A 234 15.73 33.30 -18.24
CA GLU A 234 15.58 34.08 -19.48
C GLU A 234 16.55 35.22 -19.32
N VAL A 235 17.76 35.04 -19.85
CA VAL A 235 18.68 36.15 -20.04
C VAL A 235 17.88 37.14 -20.89
N PRO A 236 17.54 38.30 -20.36
CA PRO A 236 16.72 39.23 -21.11
C PRO A 236 17.44 39.49 -22.44
N GLU A 237 16.82 39.05 -23.53
CA GLU A 237 17.36 39.22 -24.85
C GLU A 237 17.42 40.72 -25.14
N SER A 238 18.57 41.30 -24.84
CA SER A 238 18.86 42.72 -25.15
C SER A 238 19.90 42.77 -26.24
N ILE A 239 19.58 43.45 -27.31
CA ILE A 239 20.53 43.72 -28.37
C ILE A 239 21.08 45.13 -28.18
N ILE A 240 22.41 45.25 -28.06
CA ILE A 240 23.11 46.52 -28.06
C ILE A 240 23.79 46.67 -29.42
N SER A 241 23.43 47.73 -30.12
CA SER A 241 24.04 48.11 -31.39
C SER A 241 24.73 49.47 -31.24
N VAL A 242 25.97 49.58 -31.72
CA VAL A 242 26.78 50.82 -31.73
C VAL A 242 27.00 51.23 -33.16
N ASP A 243 26.68 52.50 -33.46
CA ASP A 243 26.73 53.00 -34.81
C ASP A 243 28.19 53.13 -35.33
N MET A 244 29.12 53.46 -34.42
CA MET A 244 30.57 53.55 -34.72
C MET A 244 31.38 53.05 -33.50
N THR A 245 32.35 52.19 -33.73
CA THR A 245 33.23 51.65 -32.70
C THR A 245 34.50 52.49 -32.46
N ALA A 246 34.88 53.37 -33.40
CA ALA A 246 36.01 54.20 -33.28
C ALA A 246 35.83 55.52 -34.13
N GLN A 247 36.29 56.68 -33.63
CA GLN A 247 36.30 57.93 -34.33
C GLN A 247 37.64 58.59 -34.11
N ASN A 248 38.18 59.27 -35.22
CA ASN A 248 39.36 60.06 -35.14
C ASN A 248 38.95 61.51 -34.95
N ILE A 249 39.41 62.14 -33.89
CA ILE A 249 39.04 63.52 -33.53
C ILE A 249 40.28 64.39 -33.25
N ALA A 250 40.09 65.66 -33.43
CA ALA A 250 41.08 66.61 -33.00
C ALA A 250 41.05 66.83 -31.48
N GLN A 251 42.19 67.09 -30.89
CA GLN A 251 42.29 67.30 -29.43
C GLN A 251 41.37 68.46 -28.99
N GLY A 252 40.54 68.21 -27.98
CA GLY A 252 39.58 69.16 -27.41
C GLY A 252 38.21 69.16 -28.10
N SER A 253 37.96 68.29 -29.07
CA SER A 253 36.64 68.14 -29.71
C SER A 253 35.74 67.12 -28.99
N GLU A 254 34.44 67.40 -29.01
CA GLU A 254 33.43 66.47 -28.49
C GLU A 254 32.96 65.48 -29.57
N VAL A 255 32.74 64.22 -29.18
CA VAL A 255 32.27 63.15 -30.09
C VAL A 255 31.04 62.46 -29.54
N PRO A 256 29.93 62.55 -30.28
CA PRO A 256 28.75 61.77 -29.89
C PRO A 256 28.88 60.30 -30.33
N TYR A 257 28.75 59.40 -29.42
CA TYR A 257 28.51 57.97 -29.71
C TYR A 257 27.01 57.66 -29.60
N LYS A 258 26.47 57.01 -30.62
CA LYS A 258 25.08 56.53 -30.61
C LYS A 258 25.09 55.02 -30.45
N PHE A 259 24.34 54.58 -29.47
CA PHE A 259 24.07 53.22 -29.33
C PHE A 259 22.56 53.02 -29.15
N MET A 260 22.07 51.88 -29.62
CA MET A 260 20.70 51.47 -29.49
C MET A 260 20.66 50.25 -28.58
N ILE A 261 19.77 50.28 -27.63
CA ILE A 261 19.45 49.12 -26.78
C ILE A 261 18.02 48.69 -27.11
N ALA A 262 17.87 47.50 -27.61
CA ALA A 262 16.57 46.90 -27.84
C ALA A 262 16.33 45.81 -26.78
N ASN A 263 15.27 45.92 -26.00
CA ASN A 263 14.79 44.85 -25.14
C ASN A 263 13.84 43.96 -25.96
N LEU A 264 14.24 42.73 -26.22
CA LEU A 264 13.43 41.75 -26.92
C LEU A 264 12.63 40.84 -25.96
N GLY A 265 12.87 40.94 -24.63
CA GLY A 265 12.13 40.23 -23.63
C GLY A 265 10.75 40.83 -23.41
N ASN A 266 9.88 40.06 -22.75
CA ASN A 266 8.49 40.42 -22.44
C ASN A 266 8.36 41.35 -21.22
N GLU A 267 9.46 41.58 -20.50
CA GLU A 267 9.48 42.40 -19.27
C GLU A 267 10.26 43.68 -19.42
N ARG A 268 9.95 44.66 -18.55
CA ARG A 268 10.70 45.95 -18.51
C ARG A 268 12.06 45.71 -17.89
N SER A 269 13.12 46.09 -18.62
CA SER A 269 14.50 46.03 -18.15
C SER A 269 15.04 47.41 -17.88
N LEU A 270 15.85 47.56 -16.82
CA LEU A 270 16.57 48.80 -16.50
C LEU A 270 18.04 48.65 -16.94
N TYR A 271 18.49 49.57 -17.79
CA TYR A 271 19.86 49.57 -18.27
C TYR A 271 20.66 50.69 -17.61
N SER A 272 21.87 50.38 -17.18
CA SER A 272 22.85 51.33 -16.66
C SER A 272 23.98 51.46 -17.68
N ILE A 273 24.33 52.69 -18.02
CA ILE A 273 25.42 52.98 -18.94
C ILE A 273 26.52 53.69 -18.15
N SER A 274 27.72 53.13 -18.18
CA SER A 274 28.91 53.75 -17.62
C SER A 274 29.95 53.97 -18.72
N VAL A 275 30.68 55.12 -18.66
CA VAL A 275 31.78 55.40 -19.56
C VAL A 275 33.06 55.51 -18.72
N GLU A 276 34.03 54.67 -19.05
CA GLU A 276 35.30 54.58 -18.33
C GLU A 276 36.45 55.04 -19.28
N ASN A 277 37.46 55.69 -18.71
CA ASN A 277 38.67 56.10 -19.42
C ASN A 277 38.44 57.08 -20.60
N VAL A 278 37.69 58.15 -20.37
CA VAL A 278 37.56 59.28 -21.30
C VAL A 278 38.66 60.30 -21.09
#